data_53962ccada716ca6c3f285802fb3f291
#
_entry.id   53962ccada716ca6c3f285802fb3f291
#
_cell.length_a   1.000
_cell.length_b   1.000
_cell.length_c   1.000
_cell.angle_alpha   90.00
_cell.angle_beta   90.00
_cell.angle_gamma   90.00
#
_symmetry.space_group_name_H-M   'P 1'
#
loop_
_entity.id
_entity.type
_entity.pdbx_description
1 polymer ?
#
loop_
_entity_poly.entity_id
_entity_poly.type
_entity_poly.pdbx_seq_one_letter_code
_entity_poly.pdbx_strand_id
1 'polypeptide(L)'
;SSAVVMACRAVKDEEEIRLTQKAVTIAEKAFRALMNEGARFFIGKTEKQLSAELSYRMQNLGADRQSFPNGIIVGSGPNSAGAHHVPTDRKVRKNEPVLFDFGALVDGYCSDVTRVVFTGRKIDPHLRDIYHLVKEAHSLAIKAIKPRRKASAIDKVARDHIMQGGYKEEFRHGLGHAIGMEVHEAVRFNQTDHTPLKKHMVMTVEPGVYIKGFAGVRLEDDVLVTADGCRSLNKLSCHLEKFILT
;
A
#
# COMPACT_ATOMS: atom_id res chain seq x y z
N SER A 1 -26.58 -15.48 -3.74
CA SER A 1 -25.94 -15.85 -2.46
C SER A 1 -24.61 -15.11 -2.24
N SER A 2 -23.85 -14.79 -3.29
CA SER A 2 -22.56 -14.08 -3.15
C SER A 2 -22.72 -12.68 -2.55
N ALA A 3 -23.75 -11.92 -2.90
CA ALA A 3 -23.94 -10.55 -2.41
C ALA A 3 -24.18 -10.47 -0.90
N VAL A 4 -24.91 -11.43 -0.31
CA VAL A 4 -25.14 -11.48 1.14
C VAL A 4 -23.85 -11.79 1.88
N VAL A 5 -23.08 -12.78 1.40
CA VAL A 5 -21.78 -13.14 2.00
C VAL A 5 -20.81 -11.97 1.93
N MET A 6 -20.72 -11.29 0.79
CA MET A 6 -19.85 -10.11 0.61
C MET A 6 -20.26 -8.96 1.53
N ALA A 7 -21.57 -8.74 1.73
CA ALA A 7 -22.05 -7.72 2.66
C ALA A 7 -21.71 -8.04 4.13
N CYS A 8 -21.77 -9.31 4.53
CA CYS A 8 -21.34 -9.75 5.86
C CYS A 8 -19.83 -9.56 6.04
N ARG A 9 -19.02 -9.99 5.06
CA ARG A 9 -17.54 -9.84 5.10
C ARG A 9 -17.07 -8.40 5.12
N ALA A 10 -17.86 -7.47 4.55
CA ALA A 10 -17.46 -6.07 4.48
C ALA A 10 -17.35 -5.40 5.86
N VAL A 11 -18.14 -5.83 6.84
CA VAL A 11 -18.15 -5.27 8.21
C VAL A 11 -17.57 -6.31 9.16
N LYS A 12 -16.37 -6.06 9.64
CA LYS A 12 -15.57 -6.97 10.45
C LYS A 12 -16.03 -6.96 11.91
N ASP A 13 -15.99 -8.11 12.57
CA ASP A 13 -16.10 -8.18 14.02
C ASP A 13 -14.75 -7.87 14.72
N GLU A 14 -14.73 -7.90 16.04
CA GLU A 14 -13.52 -7.54 16.82
C GLU A 14 -12.38 -8.56 16.61
N GLU A 15 -12.69 -9.85 16.40
CA GLU A 15 -11.69 -10.89 16.16
C GLU A 15 -11.09 -10.75 14.76
N GLU A 16 -11.90 -10.52 13.75
CA GLU A 16 -11.47 -10.25 12.37
C GLU A 16 -10.54 -9.02 12.30
N ILE A 17 -10.90 -7.94 13.04
CA ILE A 17 -10.06 -6.75 13.15
C ILE A 17 -8.74 -7.07 13.85
N ARG A 18 -8.76 -7.90 14.92
CA ARG A 18 -7.54 -8.31 15.63
C ARG A 18 -6.61 -9.13 14.73
N LEU A 19 -7.14 -10.03 13.92
CA LEU A 19 -6.37 -10.85 12.97
C LEU A 19 -5.76 -9.98 11.84
N THR A 20 -6.54 -9.08 11.27
CA THR A 20 -6.03 -8.10 10.30
C THR A 20 -4.91 -7.25 10.90
N GLN A 21 -5.08 -6.75 12.14
CA GLN A 21 -4.03 -6.00 12.83
C GLN A 21 -2.75 -6.84 13.08
N LYS A 22 -2.90 -8.16 13.35
CA LYS A 22 -1.78 -9.09 13.50
C LYS A 22 -1.02 -9.22 12.17
N ALA A 23 -1.75 -9.38 11.05
CA ALA A 23 -1.17 -9.42 9.71
C ALA A 23 -0.40 -8.15 9.36
N VAL A 24 -0.99 -6.96 9.57
CA VAL A 24 -0.32 -5.66 9.41
C VAL A 24 0.96 -5.59 10.24
N THR A 25 0.89 -5.99 11.50
CA THR A 25 2.04 -5.91 12.42
C THR A 25 3.20 -6.81 11.96
N ILE A 26 2.91 -8.01 11.46
CA ILE A 26 3.92 -8.94 10.93
C ILE A 26 4.55 -8.37 9.65
N ALA A 27 3.73 -7.89 8.71
CA ALA A 27 4.22 -7.31 7.46
C ALA A 27 5.17 -6.12 7.73
N GLU A 28 4.76 -5.20 8.62
CA GLU A 28 5.59 -4.05 8.98
C GLU A 28 6.88 -4.42 9.70
N LYS A 29 6.86 -5.40 10.60
CA LYS A 29 8.07 -5.88 11.29
C LYS A 29 9.06 -6.49 10.29
N ALA A 30 8.57 -7.31 9.36
CA ALA A 30 9.39 -7.90 8.30
C ALA A 30 10.03 -6.83 7.42
N PHE A 31 9.24 -5.83 7.01
CA PHE A 31 9.73 -4.74 6.18
C PHE A 31 10.75 -3.84 6.91
N ARG A 32 10.51 -3.50 8.18
CA ARG A 32 11.49 -2.76 9.00
C ARG A 32 12.81 -3.53 9.13
N ALA A 33 12.74 -4.84 9.36
CA ALA A 33 13.92 -5.70 9.43
C ALA A 33 14.67 -5.72 8.09
N LEU A 34 13.95 -5.75 6.95
CA LEU A 34 14.56 -5.65 5.63
C LEU A 34 15.25 -4.31 5.41
N MET A 35 14.60 -3.19 5.76
CA MET A 35 15.20 -1.85 5.63
C MET A 35 16.45 -1.65 6.48
N ASN A 36 16.51 -2.27 7.67
CA ASN A 36 17.66 -2.16 8.58
C ASN A 36 18.95 -2.79 8.02
N GLU A 37 18.87 -3.61 6.96
CA GLU A 37 20.04 -4.11 6.23
C GLU A 37 20.81 -3.00 5.50
N GLY A 38 20.19 -1.84 5.27
CA GLY A 38 20.77 -0.69 4.60
C GLY A 38 20.95 -0.85 3.09
N ALA A 39 21.40 0.23 2.43
CA ALA A 39 21.48 0.30 0.97
C ALA A 39 22.35 -0.79 0.33
N ARG A 40 23.42 -1.19 0.99
CA ARG A 40 24.35 -2.22 0.49
C ARG A 40 23.69 -3.57 0.28
N PHE A 41 22.71 -3.90 1.11
CA PHE A 41 21.96 -5.15 0.97
C PHE A 41 21.05 -5.14 -0.27
N PHE A 42 20.48 -3.99 -0.60
CA PHE A 42 19.56 -3.84 -1.74
C PHE A 42 20.30 -3.77 -3.08
N ILE A 43 21.39 -2.98 -3.14
CA ILE A 43 22.14 -2.74 -4.37
C ILE A 43 22.72 -4.05 -4.91
N GLY A 44 22.40 -4.35 -6.19
CA GLY A 44 22.82 -5.56 -6.89
C GLY A 44 21.88 -6.76 -6.71
N LYS A 45 20.99 -6.77 -5.72
CA LYS A 45 19.91 -7.78 -5.67
C LYS A 45 18.87 -7.55 -6.75
N THR A 46 18.27 -8.64 -7.23
CA THR A 46 17.14 -8.55 -8.15
C THR A 46 15.85 -8.25 -7.41
N GLU A 47 14.84 -7.73 -8.13
CA GLU A 47 13.50 -7.52 -7.60
C GLU A 47 12.93 -8.84 -7.05
N LYS A 48 13.11 -9.96 -7.77
CA LYS A 48 12.73 -11.30 -7.31
C LYS A 48 13.38 -11.70 -5.99
N GLN A 49 14.68 -11.43 -5.83
CA GLN A 49 15.39 -11.73 -4.58
C GLN A 49 14.86 -10.93 -3.40
N LEU A 50 14.54 -9.63 -3.61
CA LEU A 50 13.96 -8.79 -2.56
C LEU A 50 12.54 -9.21 -2.21
N SER A 51 11.72 -9.59 -3.20
CA SER A 51 10.37 -10.13 -2.98
C SER A 51 10.41 -11.44 -2.17
N ALA A 52 11.30 -12.37 -2.54
CA ALA A 52 11.48 -13.63 -1.82
C ALA A 52 11.96 -13.41 -0.38
N GLU A 53 12.92 -12.50 -0.18
CA GLU A 53 13.45 -12.15 1.14
C GLU A 53 12.38 -11.58 2.06
N LEU A 54 11.55 -10.65 1.57
CA LEU A 54 10.48 -10.07 2.37
C LEU A 54 9.41 -11.13 2.72
N SER A 55 9.04 -11.99 1.76
CA SER A 55 8.12 -13.10 2.00
C SER A 55 8.65 -14.06 3.08
N TYR A 56 9.92 -14.45 2.99
CA TYR A 56 10.58 -15.28 3.98
C TYR A 56 10.56 -14.65 5.38
N ARG A 57 10.86 -13.36 5.49
CA ARG A 57 10.83 -12.65 6.77
C ARG A 57 9.44 -12.59 7.38
N MET A 58 8.39 -12.39 6.57
CA MET A 58 7.00 -12.42 7.06
C MET A 58 6.64 -13.80 7.61
N GLN A 59 6.98 -14.88 6.89
CA GLN A 59 6.73 -16.26 7.34
C GLN A 59 7.47 -16.59 8.64
N ASN A 60 8.73 -16.18 8.77
CA ASN A 60 9.49 -16.38 10.02
C ASN A 60 8.89 -15.60 11.22
N LEU A 61 8.12 -14.55 10.98
CA LEU A 61 7.41 -13.81 12.01
C LEU A 61 5.99 -14.33 12.28
N GLY A 62 5.60 -15.43 11.62
CA GLY A 62 4.35 -16.13 11.86
C GLY A 62 3.22 -15.80 10.88
N ALA A 63 3.53 -15.28 9.68
CA ALA A 63 2.57 -15.26 8.59
C ALA A 63 2.43 -16.66 7.97
N ASP A 64 1.23 -17.05 7.59
CA ASP A 64 0.97 -18.29 6.84
C ASP A 64 1.65 -18.23 5.46
N ARG A 65 1.50 -17.08 4.81
CA ARG A 65 2.13 -16.68 3.55
C ARG A 65 1.97 -15.18 3.33
N GLN A 66 2.49 -14.67 2.23
CA GLN A 66 2.15 -13.33 1.76
C GLN A 66 0.68 -13.29 1.27
N SER A 67 0.02 -12.12 1.33
CA SER A 67 -1.42 -11.97 1.07
C SER A 67 -1.80 -12.00 -0.42
N PHE A 68 -0.91 -11.63 -1.33
CA PHE A 68 -1.22 -11.49 -2.76
C PHE A 68 -1.21 -12.82 -3.52
N PRO A 69 -2.17 -13.07 -4.43
CA PRO A 69 -2.18 -14.30 -5.24
C PRO A 69 -0.95 -14.44 -6.14
N ASN A 70 -0.44 -13.32 -6.66
CA ASN A 70 0.65 -13.26 -7.64
C ASN A 70 2.01 -12.91 -7.01
N GLY A 71 2.09 -12.86 -5.68
CA GLY A 71 3.32 -12.50 -4.97
C GLY A 71 3.48 -11.00 -4.73
N ILE A 72 4.43 -10.66 -3.86
CA ILE A 72 4.78 -9.29 -3.48
C ILE A 72 5.27 -8.51 -4.71
N ILE A 73 4.78 -7.28 -4.88
CA ILE A 73 5.28 -6.38 -5.91
C ILE A 73 6.59 -5.75 -5.41
N VAL A 74 7.64 -5.86 -6.22
CA VAL A 74 8.89 -5.11 -6.02
C VAL A 74 9.27 -4.52 -7.36
N GLY A 75 9.14 -3.19 -7.50
CA GLY A 75 9.51 -2.46 -8.71
C GLY A 75 10.64 -1.48 -8.43
N SER A 76 11.80 -1.64 -9.09
CA SER A 76 12.98 -0.80 -8.88
C SER A 76 13.20 0.17 -10.04
N GLY A 77 13.59 1.42 -9.74
CA GLY A 77 13.79 2.46 -10.76
C GLY A 77 12.56 2.61 -11.66
N PRO A 78 12.72 2.51 -13.01
CA PRO A 78 11.59 2.65 -13.94
C PRO A 78 10.47 1.61 -13.77
N ASN A 79 10.79 0.41 -13.22
CA ASN A 79 9.80 -0.63 -12.98
C ASN A 79 8.80 -0.24 -11.87
N SER A 80 9.15 0.70 -10.98
CA SER A 80 8.22 1.22 -9.98
C SER A 80 7.01 1.95 -10.61
N ALA A 81 7.09 2.34 -11.89
CA ALA A 81 5.98 2.92 -12.63
C ALA A 81 4.91 1.89 -13.07
N GLY A 82 5.13 0.61 -12.85
CA GLY A 82 4.15 -0.45 -13.06
C GLY A 82 3.33 -0.69 -11.80
N ALA A 83 2.08 -0.23 -11.76
CA ALA A 83 1.23 -0.37 -10.57
C ALA A 83 1.07 -1.83 -10.10
N HIS A 84 0.99 -2.77 -11.04
CA HIS A 84 0.94 -4.21 -10.80
C HIS A 84 2.18 -4.92 -11.35
N HIS A 85 3.36 -4.33 -11.11
CA HIS A 85 4.62 -4.87 -11.61
C HIS A 85 4.92 -6.26 -11.01
N VAL A 86 5.27 -7.20 -11.88
CA VAL A 86 5.77 -8.52 -11.45
C VAL A 86 7.29 -8.43 -11.29
N PRO A 87 7.85 -8.80 -10.13
CA PRO A 87 9.28 -8.73 -9.89
C PRO A 87 10.11 -9.47 -10.96
N THR A 88 11.13 -8.79 -11.49
CA THR A 88 12.01 -9.29 -12.55
C THR A 88 13.43 -9.58 -12.05
N ASP A 89 14.32 -9.98 -12.98
CA ASP A 89 15.76 -10.13 -12.68
C ASP A 89 16.51 -8.79 -12.78
N ARG A 90 15.80 -7.64 -12.90
CA ARG A 90 16.41 -6.32 -12.82
C ARG A 90 17.08 -6.13 -11.46
N LYS A 91 18.35 -5.75 -11.51
CA LYS A 91 19.15 -5.47 -10.30
C LYS A 91 18.93 -4.03 -9.83
N VAL A 92 18.70 -3.88 -8.54
CA VAL A 92 18.60 -2.58 -7.88
C VAL A 92 19.92 -1.83 -7.99
N ARG A 93 19.85 -0.53 -8.32
CA ARG A 93 21.00 0.36 -8.45
C ARG A 93 21.05 1.35 -7.31
N LYS A 94 22.17 2.02 -7.14
CA LYS A 94 22.35 3.11 -6.18
C LYS A 94 21.52 4.33 -6.59
N ASN A 95 20.94 5.04 -5.61
CA ASN A 95 20.18 6.27 -5.78
C ASN A 95 18.90 6.12 -6.63
N GLU A 96 18.23 4.97 -6.58
CA GLU A 96 16.95 4.80 -7.25
C GLU A 96 15.84 4.43 -6.25
N PRO A 97 14.56 4.64 -6.61
CA PRO A 97 13.44 4.18 -5.82
C PRO A 97 13.28 2.67 -5.97
N VAL A 98 12.81 2.02 -4.92
CA VAL A 98 12.29 0.65 -4.93
C VAL A 98 10.94 0.67 -4.25
N LEU A 99 9.88 0.50 -5.03
CA LEU A 99 8.53 0.36 -4.56
C LEU A 99 8.31 -1.07 -4.10
N PHE A 100 7.85 -1.23 -2.87
CA PHE A 100 7.37 -2.49 -2.30
C PHE A 100 5.89 -2.36 -2.03
N ASP A 101 5.11 -3.30 -2.55
CA ASP A 101 3.71 -3.48 -2.24
C ASP A 101 3.52 -4.92 -1.77
N PHE A 102 3.16 -5.06 -0.50
CA PHE A 102 3.25 -6.32 0.24
C PHE A 102 2.27 -6.40 1.38
N GLY A 103 1.91 -7.62 1.73
CA GLY A 103 1.09 -7.91 2.88
C GLY A 103 1.28 -9.34 3.37
N ALA A 104 0.87 -9.60 4.60
CA ALA A 104 0.86 -10.90 5.23
C ALA A 104 -0.56 -11.47 5.29
N LEU A 105 -0.68 -12.78 5.12
CA LEU A 105 -1.88 -13.55 5.49
C LEU A 105 -1.63 -14.21 6.82
N VAL A 106 -2.54 -14.05 7.77
CA VAL A 106 -2.45 -14.61 9.12
C VAL A 106 -3.83 -15.10 9.56
N ASP A 107 -3.92 -16.40 9.85
CA ASP A 107 -5.18 -17.02 10.30
C ASP A 107 -6.37 -16.67 9.38
N GLY A 108 -6.13 -16.63 8.05
CA GLY A 108 -7.13 -16.34 7.03
C GLY A 108 -7.39 -14.86 6.75
N TYR A 109 -6.70 -13.90 7.40
CA TYR A 109 -6.87 -12.46 7.19
C TYR A 109 -5.64 -11.80 6.58
N CYS A 110 -5.88 -10.95 5.57
CA CYS A 110 -4.87 -10.25 4.81
C CYS A 110 -4.54 -8.88 5.41
N SER A 111 -3.31 -8.41 5.17
CA SER A 111 -2.92 -7.01 5.22
C SER A 111 -2.40 -6.56 3.86
N ASP A 112 -2.33 -5.25 3.66
CA ASP A 112 -1.83 -4.61 2.45
C ASP A 112 -1.10 -3.30 2.78
N VAL A 113 0.09 -3.11 2.24
CA VAL A 113 0.87 -1.91 2.50
C VAL A 113 1.88 -1.64 1.39
N THR A 114 1.92 -0.40 0.90
CA THR A 114 2.94 0.04 -0.06
C THR A 114 3.85 1.08 0.55
N ARG A 115 5.16 0.93 0.33
CA ARG A 115 6.19 1.93 0.62
C ARG A 115 7.22 2.00 -0.51
N VAL A 116 7.82 3.19 -0.65
CA VAL A 116 8.93 3.40 -1.57
C VAL A 116 10.18 3.70 -0.77
N VAL A 117 11.23 2.90 -0.93
CA VAL A 117 12.55 3.13 -0.35
C VAL A 117 13.50 3.69 -1.40
N PHE A 118 14.50 4.45 -0.98
CA PHE A 118 15.52 5.03 -1.84
C PHE A 118 16.89 4.47 -1.46
N THR A 119 17.61 3.91 -2.42
CA THR A 119 18.90 3.24 -2.21
C THR A 119 20.08 4.21 -2.21
N GLY A 120 19.87 5.39 -1.63
CA GLY A 120 20.87 6.44 -1.46
C GLY A 120 20.25 7.82 -1.34
N ARG A 121 21.09 8.80 -0.99
CA ARG A 121 20.66 10.17 -0.66
C ARG A 121 20.36 11.05 -1.88
N LYS A 122 20.87 10.69 -3.07
CA LYS A 122 20.61 11.44 -4.30
C LYS A 122 19.27 11.01 -4.89
N ILE A 123 18.21 11.70 -4.51
CA ILE A 123 16.85 11.51 -5.02
C ILE A 123 16.60 12.61 -6.04
N ASP A 124 16.10 12.22 -7.22
CA ASP A 124 15.66 13.17 -8.25
C ASP A 124 14.65 14.16 -7.65
N PRO A 125 14.82 15.48 -7.81
CA PRO A 125 13.92 16.48 -7.25
C PRO A 125 12.46 16.28 -7.67
N HIS A 126 12.23 15.97 -8.95
CA HIS A 126 10.89 15.71 -9.48
C HIS A 126 10.23 14.49 -8.78
N LEU A 127 10.99 13.41 -8.55
CA LEU A 127 10.48 12.24 -7.82
C LEU A 127 10.19 12.56 -6.35
N ARG A 128 10.97 13.44 -5.73
CA ARG A 128 10.73 13.94 -4.38
C ARG A 128 9.40 14.72 -4.30
N ASP A 129 9.15 15.59 -5.27
CA ASP A 129 7.91 16.37 -5.35
C ASP A 129 6.69 15.46 -5.54
N ILE A 130 6.80 14.46 -6.41
CA ILE A 130 5.77 13.42 -6.58
C ILE A 130 5.52 12.67 -5.26
N TYR A 131 6.57 12.31 -4.53
CA TYR A 131 6.41 11.62 -3.24
C TYR A 131 5.64 12.48 -2.24
N HIS A 132 5.92 13.76 -2.14
CA HIS A 132 5.21 14.68 -1.25
C HIS A 132 3.74 14.84 -1.68
N LEU A 133 3.48 14.99 -2.97
CA LEU A 133 2.11 15.07 -3.51
C LEU A 133 1.29 13.82 -3.17
N VAL A 134 1.85 12.62 -3.39
CA VAL A 134 1.19 11.35 -3.07
C VAL A 134 0.95 11.22 -1.57
N LYS A 135 1.93 11.60 -0.74
CA LYS A 135 1.79 11.61 0.73
C LYS A 135 0.67 12.55 1.20
N GLU A 136 0.55 13.72 0.60
CA GLU A 136 -0.53 14.66 0.92
C GLU A 136 -1.88 14.09 0.50
N ALA A 137 -2.00 13.53 -0.72
CA ALA A 137 -3.21 12.86 -1.18
C ALA A 137 -3.65 11.73 -0.24
N HIS A 138 -2.69 10.89 0.19
CA HIS A 138 -2.92 9.83 1.17
C HIS A 138 -3.48 10.37 2.49
N SER A 139 -2.84 11.41 3.04
CA SER A 139 -3.27 12.02 4.30
C SER A 139 -4.64 12.68 4.21
N LEU A 140 -4.95 13.35 3.08
CA LEU A 140 -6.25 13.97 2.83
C LEU A 140 -7.36 12.92 2.71
N ALA A 141 -7.08 11.83 2.00
CA ALA A 141 -8.03 10.73 1.85
C ALA A 141 -8.36 10.08 3.20
N ILE A 142 -7.35 9.76 4.03
CA ILE A 142 -7.58 9.20 5.37
C ILE A 142 -8.44 10.14 6.24
N LYS A 143 -8.11 11.44 6.27
CA LYS A 143 -8.90 12.44 7.01
C LYS A 143 -10.34 12.54 6.52
N ALA A 144 -10.60 12.18 5.27
CA ALA A 144 -11.92 12.23 4.68
C ALA A 144 -12.80 11.02 5.01
N ILE A 145 -12.24 9.91 5.49
CA ILE A 145 -12.98 8.68 5.79
C ILE A 145 -13.84 8.87 7.04
N LYS A 146 -15.15 8.68 6.85
CA LYS A 146 -16.15 8.71 7.93
C LYS A 146 -17.28 7.74 7.61
N PRO A 147 -17.99 7.18 8.62
CA PRO A 147 -19.21 6.42 8.38
C PRO A 147 -20.22 7.24 7.56
N ARG A 148 -21.00 6.52 6.74
CA ARG A 148 -22.03 7.07 5.80
C ARG A 148 -21.46 7.86 4.63
N ARG A 149 -20.18 8.20 4.58
CA ARG A 149 -19.57 8.81 3.41
C ARG A 149 -19.47 7.80 2.27
N LYS A 150 -19.78 8.19 1.05
CA LYS A 150 -19.69 7.31 -0.13
C LYS A 150 -18.23 7.00 -0.46
N ALA A 151 -17.95 5.77 -0.86
CA ALA A 151 -16.60 5.32 -1.26
C ALA A 151 -16.02 6.20 -2.39
N SER A 152 -16.83 6.56 -3.40
CA SER A 152 -16.42 7.46 -4.48
C SER A 152 -16.06 8.88 -4.02
N ALA A 153 -16.65 9.34 -2.92
CA ALA A 153 -16.32 10.67 -2.37
C ALA A 153 -14.95 10.68 -1.67
N ILE A 154 -14.46 9.51 -1.23
CA ILE A 154 -13.10 9.38 -0.67
C ILE A 154 -12.08 9.34 -1.81
N ASP A 155 -12.33 8.54 -2.87
CA ASP A 155 -11.48 8.53 -4.08
C ASP A 155 -11.31 9.94 -4.65
N LYS A 156 -12.43 10.68 -4.77
CA LYS A 156 -12.42 12.03 -5.32
C LYS A 156 -11.45 12.97 -4.59
N VAL A 157 -11.32 12.86 -3.27
CA VAL A 157 -10.42 13.75 -2.48
C VAL A 157 -8.97 13.56 -2.90
N ALA A 158 -8.48 12.32 -2.98
CA ALA A 158 -7.10 12.05 -3.39
C ALA A 158 -6.88 12.36 -4.88
N ARG A 159 -7.85 11.99 -5.71
CA ARG A 159 -7.79 12.17 -7.16
C ARG A 159 -7.75 13.65 -7.55
N ASP A 160 -8.60 14.48 -6.95
CA ASP A 160 -8.60 15.93 -7.19
C ASP A 160 -7.26 16.56 -6.79
N HIS A 161 -6.66 16.13 -5.67
CA HIS A 161 -5.37 16.64 -5.20
C HIS A 161 -4.24 16.27 -6.17
N ILE A 162 -4.17 15.01 -6.61
CA ILE A 162 -3.19 14.55 -7.58
C ILE A 162 -3.38 15.25 -8.93
N MET A 163 -4.62 15.43 -9.37
CA MET A 163 -4.95 16.15 -10.60
C MET A 163 -4.51 17.62 -10.54
N GLN A 164 -4.74 18.30 -9.42
CA GLN A 164 -4.27 19.69 -9.20
C GLN A 164 -2.74 19.78 -9.21
N GLY A 165 -2.05 18.72 -8.79
CA GLY A 165 -0.60 18.59 -8.92
C GLY A 165 -0.10 18.31 -10.35
N GLY A 166 -1.01 18.18 -11.35
CA GLY A 166 -0.66 17.98 -12.76
C GLY A 166 -0.56 16.52 -13.22
N TYR A 167 -0.94 15.54 -12.37
CA TYR A 167 -0.76 14.09 -12.65
C TYR A 167 -2.07 13.34 -12.83
N LYS A 168 -3.02 13.92 -13.57
CA LYS A 168 -4.34 13.32 -13.82
C LYS A 168 -4.26 11.95 -14.48
N GLU A 169 -3.41 11.81 -15.49
CA GLU A 169 -3.28 10.61 -16.32
C GLU A 169 -2.37 9.55 -15.69
N GLU A 170 -1.59 9.93 -14.68
CA GLU A 170 -0.63 9.07 -13.98
C GLU A 170 -1.22 8.36 -12.76
N PHE A 171 -2.41 8.77 -12.28
CA PHE A 171 -3.17 8.05 -11.25
C PHE A 171 -4.28 7.22 -11.89
N ARG A 172 -3.97 5.96 -12.23
CA ARG A 172 -4.77 5.13 -13.17
C ARG A 172 -5.70 4.11 -12.51
N HIS A 173 -5.61 3.90 -11.20
CA HIS A 173 -6.44 2.95 -10.47
C HIS A 173 -7.37 3.65 -9.47
N GLY A 174 -8.22 2.90 -8.78
CA GLY A 174 -8.99 3.40 -7.65
C GLY A 174 -8.09 3.73 -6.46
N LEU A 175 -8.56 4.58 -5.57
CA LEU A 175 -7.81 4.96 -4.38
C LEU A 175 -7.60 3.79 -3.40
N GLY A 176 -8.37 2.70 -3.51
CA GLY A 176 -8.25 1.54 -2.63
C GLY A 176 -9.45 0.63 -2.67
N HIS A 177 -9.45 -0.35 -1.79
CA HIS A 177 -10.46 -1.41 -1.73
C HIS A 177 -10.67 -1.89 -0.29
N ALA A 178 -11.77 -2.61 -0.07
CA ALA A 178 -11.95 -3.35 1.17
C ALA A 178 -10.99 -4.55 1.21
N ILE A 179 -10.52 -4.88 2.41
CA ILE A 179 -9.62 -5.99 2.67
C ILE A 179 -10.12 -6.81 3.86
N GLY A 180 -9.83 -8.09 3.88
CA GLY A 180 -10.22 -9.02 4.94
C GLY A 180 -9.68 -10.42 4.68
N MET A 181 -10.55 -11.40 4.47
CA MET A 181 -10.15 -12.77 4.10
C MET A 181 -9.52 -12.84 2.70
N GLU A 182 -9.85 -11.88 1.85
CA GLU A 182 -9.20 -11.67 0.55
C GLU A 182 -8.54 -10.28 0.55
N VAL A 183 -7.42 -10.16 -0.18
CA VAL A 183 -6.75 -8.87 -0.33
C VAL A 183 -7.69 -7.86 -1.01
N HIS A 184 -8.47 -8.31 -1.99
CA HIS A 184 -9.46 -7.49 -2.67
C HIS A 184 -10.89 -7.95 -2.35
N GLU A 185 -11.62 -7.19 -1.54
CA GLU A 185 -13.05 -7.41 -1.27
C GLU A 185 -13.95 -6.41 -2.03
N ALA A 186 -15.27 -6.51 -1.85
CA ALA A 186 -16.25 -5.91 -2.76
C ALA A 186 -16.25 -4.38 -2.81
N VAL A 187 -16.12 -3.69 -1.65
CA VAL A 187 -16.20 -2.22 -1.61
C VAL A 187 -14.88 -1.61 -2.11
N ARG A 188 -14.99 -0.61 -2.99
CA ARG A 188 -13.81 0.03 -3.61
C ARG A 188 -13.86 1.54 -3.50
N PHE A 189 -12.76 2.14 -3.12
CA PHE A 189 -12.57 3.58 -3.29
C PHE A 189 -12.23 3.85 -4.76
N ASN A 190 -13.26 4.11 -5.56
CA ASN A 190 -13.13 4.48 -6.97
C ASN A 190 -14.25 5.45 -7.36
N GLN A 191 -14.22 5.98 -8.58
CA GLN A 191 -15.13 7.01 -9.04
C GLN A 191 -16.60 6.54 -9.15
N THR A 192 -16.86 5.23 -9.23
CA THR A 192 -18.19 4.66 -9.53
C THR A 192 -18.83 3.96 -8.33
N ASP A 193 -18.08 3.64 -7.28
CA ASP A 193 -18.64 2.97 -6.09
C ASP A 193 -19.26 3.98 -5.13
N HIS A 194 -20.57 3.98 -5.03
CA HIS A 194 -21.35 4.86 -4.16
C HIS A 194 -21.73 4.21 -2.83
N THR A 195 -21.15 3.05 -2.49
CA THR A 195 -21.41 2.35 -1.23
C THR A 195 -21.09 3.27 -0.04
N PRO A 196 -22.02 3.46 0.91
CA PRO A 196 -21.76 4.22 2.11
C PRO A 196 -20.87 3.41 3.05
N LEU A 197 -19.81 4.02 3.56
CA LEU A 197 -18.93 3.38 4.54
C LEU A 197 -19.67 3.06 5.84
N LYS A 198 -19.35 1.93 6.43
CA LYS A 198 -19.88 1.49 7.73
C LYS A 198 -18.73 1.34 8.73
N LYS A 199 -19.03 1.56 10.00
CA LYS A 199 -18.11 1.21 11.09
C LYS A 199 -17.64 -0.24 10.95
N HIS A 200 -16.39 -0.50 11.27
CA HIS A 200 -15.72 -1.80 11.16
C HIS A 200 -15.43 -2.29 9.73
N MET A 201 -15.63 -1.50 8.71
CA MET A 201 -15.01 -1.76 7.41
C MET A 201 -13.50 -1.52 7.51
N VAL A 202 -12.71 -2.42 6.93
CA VAL A 202 -11.27 -2.22 6.72
C VAL A 202 -11.04 -1.97 5.25
N MET A 203 -10.34 -0.86 4.94
CA MET A 203 -10.11 -0.37 3.58
C MET A 203 -8.64 -0.05 3.39
N THR A 204 -8.10 -0.26 2.19
CA THR A 204 -6.81 0.31 1.80
C THR A 204 -6.97 1.77 1.36
N VAL A 205 -5.92 2.57 1.53
CA VAL A 205 -5.82 3.93 0.99
C VAL A 205 -4.46 4.03 0.32
N GLU A 206 -4.43 4.00 -1.02
CA GLU A 206 -3.23 3.74 -1.81
C GLU A 206 -3.07 4.69 -3.02
N PRO A 207 -3.12 6.02 -2.85
CA PRO A 207 -2.89 6.91 -3.98
C PRO A 207 -1.49 6.68 -4.57
N GLY A 208 -1.38 6.79 -5.90
CA GLY A 208 -0.10 6.62 -6.59
C GLY A 208 0.00 7.45 -7.85
N VAL A 209 1.22 7.80 -8.22
CA VAL A 209 1.60 8.48 -9.48
C VAL A 209 2.67 7.65 -10.18
N TYR A 210 2.43 7.30 -11.44
CA TYR A 210 3.28 6.39 -12.21
C TYR A 210 3.66 6.99 -13.55
N ILE A 211 4.93 7.41 -13.68
CA ILE A 211 5.47 8.02 -14.91
C ILE A 211 6.26 6.96 -15.68
N LYS A 212 5.70 6.50 -16.81
CA LYS A 212 6.30 5.47 -17.65
C LYS A 212 7.74 5.85 -18.07
N GLY A 213 8.66 4.92 -17.86
CA GLY A 213 10.09 5.10 -18.18
C GLY A 213 10.88 5.92 -17.16
N PHE A 214 10.21 6.48 -16.16
CA PHE A 214 10.87 7.25 -15.09
C PHE A 214 10.77 6.52 -13.74
N ALA A 215 9.67 6.66 -13.02
CA ALA A 215 9.43 6.02 -11.72
C ALA A 215 7.96 6.11 -11.33
N GLY A 216 7.59 5.33 -10.30
CA GLY A 216 6.30 5.42 -9.62
C GLY A 216 6.44 5.57 -8.12
N VAL A 217 5.47 6.24 -7.52
CA VAL A 217 5.30 6.37 -6.08
C VAL A 217 3.89 5.94 -5.72
N ARG A 218 3.74 5.01 -4.78
CA ARG A 218 2.50 4.66 -4.07
C ARG A 218 2.79 4.64 -2.58
N LEU A 219 1.88 5.18 -1.80
CA LEU A 219 1.87 5.07 -0.34
C LEU A 219 0.52 4.52 0.08
N GLU A 220 0.53 3.47 0.89
CA GLU A 220 -0.65 2.72 1.23
C GLU A 220 -0.69 2.31 2.69
N ASP A 221 -1.86 2.48 3.28
CA ASP A 221 -2.19 1.97 4.61
C ASP A 221 -3.55 1.26 4.61
N ASP A 222 -3.66 0.21 5.43
CA ASP A 222 -4.93 -0.35 5.86
C ASP A 222 -5.57 0.56 6.92
N VAL A 223 -6.83 0.94 6.73
CA VAL A 223 -7.57 1.81 7.65
C VAL A 223 -8.87 1.16 8.12
N LEU A 224 -9.12 1.21 9.42
CA LEU A 224 -10.37 0.78 10.03
C LEU A 224 -11.33 1.95 10.16
N VAL A 225 -12.53 1.86 9.61
CA VAL A 225 -13.60 2.84 9.80
C VAL A 225 -14.13 2.74 11.24
N THR A 226 -14.11 3.85 12.00
CA THR A 226 -14.60 3.96 13.37
C THR A 226 -16.00 4.55 13.44
N ALA A 227 -16.51 4.86 14.63
CA ALA A 227 -17.83 5.46 14.80
C ALA A 227 -17.93 6.89 14.23
N ASP A 228 -16.82 7.63 14.21
CA ASP A 228 -16.74 9.05 13.91
C ASP A 228 -15.70 9.44 12.84
N GLY A 229 -14.88 8.46 12.41
CA GLY A 229 -13.81 8.66 11.43
C GLY A 229 -13.17 7.36 11.00
N CYS A 230 -11.84 7.31 11.05
CA CYS A 230 -11.07 6.09 10.87
C CYS A 230 -9.78 6.12 11.70
N ARG A 231 -9.14 4.95 11.85
CA ARG A 231 -7.78 4.84 12.34
C ARG A 231 -6.95 3.98 11.39
N SER A 232 -5.71 4.36 11.12
CA SER A 232 -4.77 3.49 10.42
C SER A 232 -4.43 2.28 11.31
N LEU A 233 -4.37 1.10 10.70
CA LEU A 233 -3.83 -0.11 11.31
C LEU A 233 -2.31 -0.14 11.21
N ASN A 234 -1.73 0.62 10.29
CA ASN A 234 -0.30 0.73 10.03
C ASN A 234 0.38 1.73 10.99
N LYS A 235 1.64 1.42 11.31
CA LYS A 235 2.55 2.26 12.10
C LYS A 235 3.83 2.62 11.34
N LEU A 236 3.97 2.17 10.09
CA LEU A 236 5.03 2.61 9.20
C LEU A 236 4.82 4.07 8.83
N SER A 237 5.87 4.87 8.98
CA SER A 237 5.86 6.27 8.55
C SER A 237 5.54 6.37 7.05
N CYS A 238 4.99 7.54 6.64
CA CYS A 238 4.94 7.97 5.23
C CYS A 238 5.90 9.14 4.96
N HIS A 239 6.85 9.42 5.87
CA HIS A 239 7.86 10.46 5.67
C HIS A 239 9.04 9.90 4.86
N LEU A 240 9.36 10.56 3.74
CA LEU A 240 10.41 10.15 2.79
C LEU A 240 11.75 9.90 3.47
N GLU A 241 12.12 10.74 4.44
CA GLU A 241 13.40 10.68 5.15
C GLU A 241 13.60 9.34 5.90
N LYS A 242 12.51 8.68 6.28
CA LYS A 242 12.56 7.37 6.96
C LYS A 242 12.85 6.20 6.01
N PHE A 243 12.80 6.45 4.70
CA PHE A 243 12.97 5.45 3.65
C PHE A 243 14.21 5.70 2.78
N ILE A 244 15.10 6.60 3.18
CA ILE A 244 16.41 6.78 2.55
C ILE A 244 17.39 5.82 3.21
N LEU A 245 17.74 4.76 2.47
CA LEU A 245 18.74 3.78 2.90
C LEU A 245 20.14 4.35 2.70
N THR A 246 21.01 4.18 3.69
CA THR A 246 22.41 4.63 3.64
C THR A 246 23.39 3.47 3.81
#